data_11b7b7ecd242d3acfa24439f914cfaed
#
_entry.id   11b7b7ecd242d3acfa24439f914cfaed
#
_cell.length_a   1.000
_cell.length_b   1.000
_cell.length_c   1.000
_cell.angle_alpha   90.00
_cell.angle_beta   90.00
_cell.angle_gamma   90.00
#
_symmetry.space_group_name_H-M   'P 1'
#
loop_
_entity.id
_entity.type
_entity.pdbx_description
1 polymer ?
#
loop_
_entity_poly.entity_id
_entity_poly.type
_entity_poly.pdbx_seq_one_letter_code
_entity_poly.pdbx_strand_id
1 'polypeptide(L)'
;MPAFQVKSSVSTINMYRLFVAIVCISTFLSVYLQNLLIFVFPAALLGVGAILDDYRRLFYVIFAVLPFSAEFYFEGAGLGTDIPSEPLMLLLTGICVAVLLKRNFSLNYQFVSHPVFILLVMHVFWIFITSINSQNTLISFKYLAAKIWYILPFFILPMIIIKQTQQIERAYRILYKFLFVAICIVLIRHAFEGFSFAASYEVVRPFFRNHVNYAAISVVCLPFVWAFFRINKIENRSNKWMTLIFLIFITGIYFSYTRAAILSMFIAWGAWYIIKKRWVKQALLISSILAFTGVIYLSWNNKYMDFAPDFEKTITHTEFDNLLEATYKLEDISSMERVYRWMSGVEMIKERFWLGFGPGSFYPNYKFYSISRFQTYVSNNPDQSGIHNYFLMTWVEQGLIGFLLFIALCFVLLMTGENVYHRCNDPKDKYIIMASSLGFIIIFAMCLINDLIETDKVGPFFFFNAFILLFFSDKYSLHKRSSVMSTKL
;
A
#
# COMPACT_ATOMS: atom_id res chain seq x y z
N MET A 1 3.15 -18.65 37.02
CA MET A 1 2.47 -17.49 37.64
C MET A 1 1.00 -17.59 37.29
N PRO A 2 0.08 -17.62 38.27
CA PRO A 2 -1.33 -17.87 38.01
C PRO A 2 -1.98 -16.65 37.32
N ALA A 3 -2.81 -16.95 36.35
CA ALA A 3 -3.63 -15.99 35.63
C ALA A 3 -4.58 -15.30 36.63
N PHE A 4 -4.54 -13.98 36.64
CA PHE A 4 -5.60 -13.17 37.27
C PHE A 4 -6.88 -13.36 36.46
N GLN A 5 -7.72 -14.30 36.87
CA GLN A 5 -9.12 -14.35 36.50
C GLN A 5 -9.87 -13.28 37.29
N VAL A 6 -10.09 -12.11 36.65
CA VAL A 6 -11.03 -11.12 37.19
C VAL A 6 -12.45 -11.62 36.90
N LYS A 7 -13.11 -12.14 37.94
CA LYS A 7 -14.56 -12.35 37.95
C LYS A 7 -15.25 -10.99 37.82
N SER A 8 -15.90 -10.71 36.70
CA SER A 8 -16.91 -9.64 36.68
C SER A 8 -17.86 -9.74 35.46
N SER A 9 -18.88 -10.55 35.55
CA SER A 9 -20.02 -10.50 34.62
C SER A 9 -20.88 -9.23 34.76
N VAL A 10 -20.93 -8.63 35.95
CA VAL A 10 -21.65 -7.37 36.22
C VAL A 10 -20.90 -6.14 35.73
N SER A 11 -19.57 -6.16 35.76
CA SER A 11 -18.70 -5.08 35.30
C SER A 11 -18.76 -4.90 33.77
N THR A 12 -18.83 -5.98 32.98
CA THR A 12 -18.83 -5.94 31.50
C THR A 12 -20.12 -5.32 30.95
N ILE A 13 -21.29 -5.61 31.55
CA ILE A 13 -22.58 -5.04 31.13
C ILE A 13 -22.62 -3.54 31.42
N ASN A 14 -22.12 -3.11 32.56
CA ASN A 14 -22.10 -1.70 32.95
C ASN A 14 -21.07 -0.90 32.09
N MET A 15 -19.92 -1.47 31.75
CA MET A 15 -18.97 -0.85 30.83
C MET A 15 -19.56 -0.71 29.40
N TYR A 16 -20.28 -1.72 28.93
CA TYR A 16 -20.96 -1.63 27.63
C TYR A 16 -22.02 -0.54 27.59
N ARG A 17 -22.90 -0.47 28.67
CA ARG A 17 -23.90 0.59 28.79
C ARG A 17 -23.29 1.98 28.87
N LEU A 18 -22.19 2.15 29.63
CA LEU A 18 -21.46 3.40 29.73
C LEU A 18 -20.88 3.80 28.37
N PHE A 19 -20.31 2.85 27.64
CA PHE A 19 -19.77 3.08 26.31
C PHE A 19 -20.87 3.52 25.33
N VAL A 20 -22.02 2.83 25.28
CA VAL A 20 -23.15 3.21 24.43
C VAL A 20 -23.64 4.61 24.79
N ALA A 21 -23.73 4.95 26.08
CA ALA A 21 -24.12 6.28 26.51
C ALA A 21 -23.13 7.35 26.04
N ILE A 22 -21.80 7.11 26.12
CA ILE A 22 -20.77 8.03 25.63
C ILE A 22 -20.89 8.22 24.14
N VAL A 23 -21.09 7.16 23.35
CA VAL A 23 -21.31 7.25 21.90
C VAL A 23 -22.52 8.09 21.57
N CYS A 24 -23.66 7.84 22.24
CA CYS A 24 -24.89 8.60 22.02
C CYS A 24 -24.72 10.09 22.37
N ILE A 25 -24.08 10.40 23.51
CA ILE A 25 -23.81 11.77 23.94
C ILE A 25 -22.86 12.47 22.96
N SER A 26 -21.80 11.80 22.54
CA SER A 26 -20.83 12.35 21.58
C SER A 26 -21.46 12.58 20.21
N THR A 27 -22.34 11.69 19.77
CA THR A 27 -23.12 11.87 18.54
C THR A 27 -24.01 13.11 18.63
N PHE A 28 -24.77 13.23 19.72
CA PHE A 28 -25.65 14.39 19.95
C PHE A 28 -24.85 15.69 20.00
N LEU A 29 -23.76 15.72 20.77
CA LEU A 29 -22.91 16.91 20.89
C LEU A 29 -22.22 17.27 19.57
N SER A 30 -21.79 16.29 18.77
CA SER A 30 -21.19 16.50 17.46
C SER A 30 -22.16 17.17 16.50
N VAL A 31 -23.41 16.70 16.48
CA VAL A 31 -24.48 17.29 15.65
C VAL A 31 -24.83 18.69 16.15
N TYR A 32 -25.01 18.85 17.47
CA TYR A 32 -25.41 20.13 18.08
C TYR A 32 -24.36 21.22 17.92
N LEU A 33 -23.08 20.88 18.10
CA LEU A 33 -21.95 21.81 17.98
C LEU A 33 -21.37 21.87 16.58
N GLN A 34 -21.92 21.12 15.63
CA GLN A 34 -21.41 21.00 14.25
C GLN A 34 -19.91 20.69 14.17
N ASN A 35 -19.39 19.96 15.17
CA ASN A 35 -17.97 19.64 15.29
C ASN A 35 -17.74 18.14 15.27
N LEU A 36 -17.27 17.62 14.12
CA LEU A 36 -16.98 16.20 13.90
C LEU A 36 -15.87 15.65 14.82
N LEU A 37 -14.99 16.51 15.37
CA LEU A 37 -13.93 16.07 16.29
C LEU A 37 -14.47 15.44 17.58
N ILE A 38 -15.72 15.74 17.95
CA ILE A 38 -16.36 15.14 19.14
C ILE A 38 -16.57 13.63 18.96
N PHE A 39 -16.68 13.13 17.74
CA PHE A 39 -16.70 11.68 17.46
C PHE A 39 -15.35 10.98 17.72
N VAL A 40 -14.25 11.72 17.77
CA VAL A 40 -12.93 11.15 18.09
C VAL A 40 -12.87 10.65 19.53
N PHE A 41 -13.65 11.26 20.44
CA PHE A 41 -13.63 10.92 21.86
C PHE A 41 -14.10 9.47 22.17
N PRO A 42 -15.25 8.97 21.67
CA PRO A 42 -15.63 7.56 21.82
C PRO A 42 -14.65 6.60 21.14
N ALA A 43 -14.12 6.97 19.97
CA ALA A 43 -13.14 6.15 19.27
C ALA A 43 -11.81 6.05 20.07
N ALA A 44 -11.37 7.14 20.69
CA ALA A 44 -10.21 7.15 21.58
C ALA A 44 -10.45 6.27 22.83
N LEU A 45 -11.62 6.36 23.45
CA LEU A 45 -11.99 5.52 24.60
C LEU A 45 -12.03 4.03 24.23
N LEU A 46 -12.57 3.68 23.05
CA LEU A 46 -12.51 2.31 22.53
C LEU A 46 -11.07 1.84 22.32
N GLY A 47 -10.24 2.70 21.74
CA GLY A 47 -8.82 2.42 21.55
C GLY A 47 -8.13 2.13 22.88
N VAL A 48 -8.31 2.99 23.87
CA VAL A 48 -7.76 2.81 25.22
C VAL A 48 -8.30 1.54 25.88
N GLY A 49 -9.61 1.29 25.83
CA GLY A 49 -10.23 0.07 26.37
C GLY A 49 -9.69 -1.20 25.69
N ALA A 50 -9.55 -1.18 24.36
CA ALA A 50 -9.01 -2.31 23.61
C ALA A 50 -7.51 -2.56 23.90
N ILE A 51 -6.74 -1.50 24.19
CA ILE A 51 -5.32 -1.61 24.58
C ILE A 51 -5.20 -2.23 25.97
N LEU A 52 -6.04 -1.81 26.91
CA LEU A 52 -6.04 -2.31 28.29
C LEU A 52 -6.41 -3.80 28.34
N ASP A 53 -7.29 -4.27 27.44
CA ASP A 53 -7.72 -5.66 27.38
C ASP A 53 -6.71 -6.54 26.59
N ASP A 54 -6.49 -6.25 25.30
CA ASP A 54 -5.51 -6.92 24.46
C ASP A 54 -5.12 -6.06 23.26
N TYR A 55 -3.92 -5.50 23.24
CA TYR A 55 -3.40 -4.68 22.15
C TYR A 55 -3.39 -5.39 20.78
N ARG A 56 -3.42 -6.74 20.75
CA ARG A 56 -3.53 -7.52 19.49
C ARG A 56 -4.85 -7.25 18.77
N ARG A 57 -5.93 -6.93 19.51
CA ARG A 57 -7.22 -6.57 18.90
C ARG A 57 -7.12 -5.27 18.11
N LEU A 58 -6.36 -4.31 18.61
CA LEU A 58 -6.14 -3.03 17.94
C LEU A 58 -5.47 -3.22 16.56
N PHE A 59 -4.57 -4.19 16.44
CA PHE A 59 -3.98 -4.56 15.15
C PHE A 59 -5.04 -4.99 14.12
N TYR A 60 -6.11 -5.65 14.52
CA TYR A 60 -7.19 -6.02 13.60
C TYR A 60 -8.16 -4.86 13.32
N VAL A 61 -8.32 -3.94 14.24
CA VAL A 61 -9.16 -2.75 14.07
C VAL A 61 -8.65 -1.89 12.92
N ILE A 62 -7.33 -1.77 12.74
CA ILE A 62 -6.77 -0.98 11.64
C ILE A 62 -7.26 -1.46 10.27
N PHE A 63 -7.40 -2.78 10.04
CA PHE A 63 -7.90 -3.34 8.78
C PHE A 63 -9.38 -3.03 8.52
N ALA A 64 -10.17 -2.80 9.58
CA ALA A 64 -11.57 -2.39 9.45
C ALA A 64 -11.67 -0.90 9.10
N VAL A 65 -10.79 -0.09 9.65
CA VAL A 65 -10.85 1.37 9.59
C VAL A 65 -10.21 1.93 8.31
N LEU A 66 -9.15 1.29 7.78
CA LEU A 66 -8.43 1.73 6.59
C LEU A 66 -9.34 2.14 5.42
N PRO A 67 -10.40 1.39 5.04
CA PRO A 67 -11.28 1.79 3.95
C PRO A 67 -12.12 3.04 4.21
N PHE A 68 -12.28 3.45 5.47
CA PHE A 68 -13.13 4.57 5.89
C PHE A 68 -12.35 5.78 6.39
N SER A 69 -11.02 5.74 6.34
CA SER A 69 -10.20 6.89 6.73
C SER A 69 -10.37 8.02 5.73
N ALA A 70 -10.59 9.22 6.27
CA ALA A 70 -10.73 10.44 5.50
C ALA A 70 -9.57 11.39 5.80
N GLU A 71 -9.12 12.12 4.77
CA GLU A 71 -8.09 13.15 4.91
C GLU A 71 -8.67 14.39 5.58
N PHE A 72 -8.05 14.81 6.66
CA PHE A 72 -8.32 16.06 7.35
C PHE A 72 -7.11 16.97 7.22
N TYR A 73 -7.33 18.18 6.76
CA TYR A 73 -6.30 19.18 6.61
C TYR A 73 -6.41 20.23 7.72
N PHE A 74 -5.35 20.37 8.51
CA PHE A 74 -5.26 21.36 9.58
C PHE A 74 -4.58 22.62 9.04
N GLU A 75 -5.35 23.61 8.60
CA GLU A 75 -4.87 24.85 7.96
C GLU A 75 -3.81 25.58 8.79
N GLY A 76 -3.97 25.65 10.11
CA GLY A 76 -3.02 26.32 11.02
C GLY A 76 -1.66 25.62 11.15
N ALA A 77 -1.56 24.32 10.84
CA ALA A 77 -0.34 23.52 10.96
C ALA A 77 0.26 23.12 9.62
N GLY A 78 -0.45 23.36 8.50
CA GLY A 78 -0.05 22.88 7.17
C GLY A 78 0.11 21.34 7.10
N LEU A 79 -0.69 20.60 7.89
CA LEU A 79 -0.63 19.15 8.02
C LEU A 79 -1.94 18.52 7.58
N GLY A 80 -1.87 17.60 6.61
CA GLY A 80 -2.94 16.65 6.32
C GLY A 80 -2.69 15.35 7.08
N THR A 81 -3.73 14.72 7.61
CA THR A 81 -3.68 13.40 8.23
C THR A 81 -4.94 12.61 7.91
N ASP A 82 -4.78 11.31 7.70
CA ASP A 82 -5.89 10.39 7.43
C ASP A 82 -6.46 9.85 8.76
N ILE A 83 -7.62 10.37 9.16
CA ILE A 83 -8.29 9.95 10.40
C ILE A 83 -9.34 8.88 10.08
N PRO A 84 -9.37 7.76 10.82
CA PRO A 84 -8.58 7.42 12.01
C PRO A 84 -7.36 6.53 11.75
N SER A 85 -6.97 6.24 10.49
CA SER A 85 -5.90 5.28 10.18
C SER A 85 -4.53 5.70 10.70
N GLU A 86 -4.08 6.93 10.44
CA GLU A 86 -2.74 7.37 10.83
C GLU A 86 -2.57 7.48 12.36
N PRO A 87 -3.50 8.05 13.14
CA PRO A 87 -3.44 7.99 14.60
C PRO A 87 -3.35 6.56 15.17
N LEU A 88 -4.08 5.61 14.56
CA LEU A 88 -4.00 4.21 14.95
C LEU A 88 -2.66 3.57 14.58
N MET A 89 -2.08 3.92 13.44
CA MET A 89 -0.73 3.46 13.03
C MET A 89 0.33 3.98 14.01
N LEU A 90 0.25 5.26 14.42
CA LEU A 90 1.15 5.84 15.40
C LEU A 90 1.04 5.15 16.76
N LEU A 91 -0.19 4.85 17.19
CA LEU A 91 -0.44 4.12 18.44
C LEU A 91 0.14 2.69 18.38
N LEU A 92 -0.10 1.96 17.27
CA LEU A 92 0.49 0.64 17.04
C LEU A 92 2.01 0.69 16.97
N THR A 93 2.58 1.78 16.41
CA THR A 93 4.02 2.04 16.43
C THR A 93 4.55 2.15 17.84
N GLY A 94 3.91 2.95 18.70
CA GLY A 94 4.25 3.08 20.10
C GLY A 94 4.17 1.75 20.87
N ILE A 95 3.12 0.96 20.63
CA ILE A 95 2.96 -0.39 21.19
C ILE A 95 4.09 -1.32 20.70
N CYS A 96 4.42 -1.29 19.41
CA CYS A 96 5.50 -2.09 18.84
C CYS A 96 6.84 -1.78 19.53
N VAL A 97 7.18 -0.48 19.65
CA VAL A 97 8.40 -0.02 20.36
C VAL A 97 8.38 -0.47 21.81
N ALA A 98 7.27 -0.29 22.53
CA ALA A 98 7.15 -0.71 23.94
C ALA A 98 7.35 -2.23 24.11
N VAL A 99 6.87 -3.03 23.15
CA VAL A 99 7.07 -4.51 23.17
C VAL A 99 8.53 -4.86 22.88
N LEU A 100 9.16 -4.18 21.93
CA LEU A 100 10.59 -4.40 21.57
C LEU A 100 11.54 -4.03 22.72
N LEU A 101 11.20 -3.03 23.54
CA LEU A 101 11.99 -2.60 24.69
C LEU A 101 11.85 -3.51 25.92
N LYS A 102 10.95 -4.51 25.90
CA LYS A 102 10.86 -5.45 27.02
C LYS A 102 12.15 -6.26 27.18
N ARG A 103 12.66 -6.35 28.42
CA ARG A 103 13.98 -6.91 28.77
C ARG A 103 14.27 -8.32 28.23
N ASN A 104 13.26 -9.16 27.98
CA ASN A 104 13.42 -10.55 27.51
C ASN A 104 12.84 -10.77 26.11
N PHE A 105 12.70 -9.68 25.31
CA PHE A 105 12.17 -9.80 23.96
C PHE A 105 13.31 -10.08 22.98
N SER A 106 13.12 -11.07 22.12
CA SER A 106 13.99 -11.34 20.98
C SER A 106 13.14 -11.65 19.75
N LEU A 107 13.46 -11.03 18.62
CA LEU A 107 12.91 -11.44 17.33
C LEU A 107 13.47 -12.81 16.95
N ASN A 108 12.65 -13.63 16.29
CA ASN A 108 13.11 -14.90 15.76
C ASN A 108 14.27 -14.67 14.78
N TYR A 109 15.40 -15.35 15.02
CA TYR A 109 16.61 -15.23 14.20
C TYR A 109 16.33 -15.48 12.71
N GLN A 110 15.42 -16.39 12.37
CA GLN A 110 15.10 -16.71 10.99
C GLN A 110 14.43 -15.55 10.26
N PHE A 111 13.66 -14.70 10.95
CA PHE A 111 13.14 -13.45 10.39
C PHE A 111 14.25 -12.44 10.16
N VAL A 112 15.09 -12.21 11.16
CA VAL A 112 16.14 -11.18 11.13
C VAL A 112 17.22 -11.51 10.10
N SER A 113 17.57 -12.79 9.91
CA SER A 113 18.55 -13.25 8.92
C SER A 113 18.00 -13.36 7.49
N HIS A 114 16.70 -13.15 7.30
CA HIS A 114 16.10 -13.26 5.96
C HIS A 114 16.49 -12.07 5.08
N PRO A 115 16.88 -12.28 3.79
CA PRO A 115 17.31 -11.19 2.90
C PRO A 115 16.31 -10.03 2.78
N VAL A 116 15.00 -10.29 2.80
CA VAL A 116 13.95 -9.24 2.80
C VAL A 116 14.09 -8.34 4.01
N PHE A 117 14.30 -8.91 5.22
CA PHE A 117 14.47 -8.11 6.43
C PHE A 117 15.74 -7.25 6.37
N ILE A 118 16.85 -7.87 5.97
CA ILE A 118 18.15 -7.18 5.85
C ILE A 118 18.06 -6.01 4.86
N LEU A 119 17.52 -6.26 3.65
CA LEU A 119 17.36 -5.22 2.63
C LEU A 119 16.42 -4.10 3.07
N LEU A 120 15.33 -4.43 3.78
CA LEU A 120 14.42 -3.42 4.32
C LEU A 120 15.12 -2.54 5.35
N VAL A 121 15.87 -3.13 6.28
CA VAL A 121 16.65 -2.37 7.28
C VAL A 121 17.72 -1.52 6.61
N MET A 122 18.45 -2.06 5.63
CA MET A 122 19.45 -1.30 4.86
C MET A 122 18.81 -0.14 4.10
N HIS A 123 17.64 -0.33 3.49
CA HIS A 123 16.92 0.72 2.78
C HIS A 123 16.45 1.83 3.73
N VAL A 124 15.87 1.49 4.90
CA VAL A 124 15.47 2.47 5.92
C VAL A 124 16.68 3.24 6.45
N PHE A 125 17.79 2.55 6.70
CA PHE A 125 19.04 3.18 7.13
C PHE A 125 19.58 4.13 6.05
N TRP A 126 19.48 3.76 4.78
CA TRP A 126 19.85 4.63 3.66
C TRP A 126 18.94 5.86 3.55
N ILE A 127 17.63 5.71 3.74
CA ILE A 127 16.69 6.83 3.83
C ILE A 127 17.11 7.81 4.95
N PHE A 128 17.54 7.30 6.10
CA PHE A 128 18.05 8.13 7.20
C PHE A 128 19.30 8.92 6.79
N ILE A 129 20.29 8.28 6.13
CA ILE A 129 21.50 8.96 5.63
C ILE A 129 21.13 10.05 4.63
N THR A 130 20.27 9.76 3.65
CA THR A 130 19.86 10.73 2.64
C THR A 130 19.00 11.85 3.22
N SER A 131 18.29 11.61 4.32
CA SER A 131 17.55 12.64 5.05
C SER A 131 18.47 13.67 5.73
N ILE A 132 19.61 13.23 6.25
CA ILE A 132 20.63 14.14 6.81
C ILE A 132 21.23 15.04 5.73
N ASN A 133 21.44 14.48 4.53
CA ASN A 133 22.05 15.21 3.41
C ASN A 133 21.00 15.94 2.53
N SER A 134 19.74 15.98 2.96
CA SER A 134 18.65 16.59 2.21
C SER A 134 18.73 18.11 2.21
N GLN A 135 18.31 18.73 1.10
CA GLN A 135 18.09 20.17 1.02
C GLN A 135 16.98 20.65 1.97
N ASN A 136 15.97 19.80 2.22
CA ASN A 136 14.92 20.07 3.19
C ASN A 136 14.84 18.94 4.22
N THR A 137 15.70 19.04 5.22
CA THR A 137 15.87 18.05 6.28
C THR A 137 14.56 17.75 7.02
N LEU A 138 13.71 18.76 7.27
CA LEU A 138 12.45 18.58 7.98
C LEU A 138 11.47 17.69 7.20
N ILE A 139 11.31 17.94 5.91
CA ILE A 139 10.45 17.13 5.03
C ILE A 139 10.97 15.70 4.96
N SER A 140 12.30 15.53 4.83
CA SER A 140 12.91 14.20 4.73
C SER A 140 12.77 13.38 6.01
N PHE A 141 12.87 14.01 7.20
CA PHE A 141 12.60 13.32 8.46
C PHE A 141 11.10 13.02 8.66
N LYS A 142 10.17 13.85 8.19
CA LYS A 142 8.74 13.51 8.14
C LYS A 142 8.49 12.28 7.26
N TYR A 143 9.13 12.22 6.09
CA TYR A 143 9.05 11.05 5.20
C TYR A 143 9.57 9.78 5.90
N LEU A 144 10.73 9.85 6.56
CA LEU A 144 11.29 8.73 7.32
C LEU A 144 10.34 8.29 8.45
N ALA A 145 9.77 9.23 9.19
CA ALA A 145 8.79 8.92 10.24
C ALA A 145 7.56 8.21 9.67
N ALA A 146 7.02 8.69 8.52
CA ALA A 146 5.92 8.05 7.82
C ALA A 146 6.28 6.60 7.41
N LYS A 147 7.48 6.38 6.92
CA LYS A 147 7.96 5.05 6.58
C LYS A 147 8.02 4.12 7.80
N ILE A 148 8.48 4.64 8.95
CA ILE A 148 8.58 3.88 10.20
C ILE A 148 7.19 3.47 10.71
N TRP A 149 6.19 4.36 10.66
CA TRP A 149 4.83 4.00 11.13
C TRP A 149 4.06 3.07 10.17
N TYR A 150 4.57 2.79 8.96
CA TYR A 150 4.10 1.67 8.15
C TYR A 150 4.85 0.37 8.48
N ILE A 151 6.17 0.44 8.64
CA ILE A 151 7.01 -0.74 8.86
C ILE A 151 6.75 -1.36 10.25
N LEU A 152 6.73 -0.56 11.31
CA LEU A 152 6.58 -1.10 12.66
C LEU A 152 5.23 -1.82 12.86
N PRO A 153 4.06 -1.23 12.52
CA PRO A 153 2.77 -1.91 12.69
C PRO A 153 2.51 -3.05 11.72
N PHE A 154 3.00 -2.96 10.45
CA PHE A 154 2.59 -3.91 9.41
C PHE A 154 3.66 -4.94 9.04
N PHE A 155 4.91 -4.75 9.49
CA PHE A 155 5.97 -5.73 9.26
C PHE A 155 6.54 -6.28 10.58
N ILE A 156 6.94 -5.43 11.53
CA ILE A 156 7.58 -5.86 12.76
C ILE A 156 6.56 -6.40 13.79
N LEU A 157 5.50 -5.65 14.09
CA LEU A 157 4.47 -6.07 15.06
C LEU A 157 3.81 -7.41 14.70
N PRO A 158 3.46 -7.68 13.41
CA PRO A 158 2.95 -8.99 12.99
C PRO A 158 3.91 -10.16 13.28
N MET A 159 5.23 -9.97 13.19
CA MET A 159 6.20 -11.04 13.56
C MET A 159 6.06 -11.45 15.04
N ILE A 160 5.59 -10.52 15.87
CA ILE A 160 5.42 -10.73 17.31
C ILE A 160 4.07 -11.39 17.61
N ILE A 161 2.98 -10.86 17.01
CA ILE A 161 1.61 -11.22 17.38
C ILE A 161 1.01 -12.37 16.56
N ILE A 162 1.45 -12.54 15.31
CA ILE A 162 0.91 -13.56 14.40
C ILE A 162 1.76 -14.83 14.50
N LYS A 163 1.10 -15.94 14.89
CA LYS A 163 1.72 -17.25 15.04
C LYS A 163 1.07 -18.32 14.15
N GLN A 164 -0.11 -18.04 13.61
CA GLN A 164 -0.91 -18.99 12.85
C GLN A 164 -1.48 -18.33 11.58
N THR A 165 -1.63 -19.12 10.52
CA THR A 165 -2.19 -18.67 9.24
C THR A 165 -3.59 -18.04 9.39
N GLN A 166 -4.42 -18.59 10.29
CA GLN A 166 -5.77 -18.09 10.56
C GLN A 166 -5.79 -16.63 11.02
N GLN A 167 -4.73 -16.16 11.66
CA GLN A 167 -4.60 -14.77 12.09
C GLN A 167 -4.37 -13.83 10.90
N ILE A 168 -3.60 -14.27 9.90
CA ILE A 168 -3.43 -13.58 8.61
C ILE A 168 -4.78 -13.54 7.87
N GLU A 169 -5.46 -14.69 7.79
CA GLU A 169 -6.79 -14.77 7.18
C GLU A 169 -7.77 -13.79 7.86
N ARG A 170 -7.77 -13.72 9.19
CA ARG A 170 -8.63 -12.82 9.96
C ARG A 170 -8.41 -11.36 9.56
N ALA A 171 -7.16 -10.90 9.43
CA ALA A 171 -6.84 -9.54 9.03
C ALA A 171 -7.45 -9.19 7.66
N TYR A 172 -7.20 -10.02 6.64
CA TYR A 172 -7.74 -9.77 5.31
C TYR A 172 -9.25 -10.01 5.21
N ARG A 173 -9.83 -10.93 5.99
CA ARG A 173 -11.29 -11.12 6.06
C ARG A 173 -11.99 -9.90 6.67
N ILE A 174 -11.37 -9.22 7.61
CA ILE A 174 -11.86 -7.94 8.13
C ILE A 174 -11.75 -6.88 7.02
N LEU A 175 -10.56 -6.72 6.43
CA LEU A 175 -10.32 -5.73 5.39
C LEU A 175 -11.35 -5.83 4.24
N TYR A 176 -11.46 -7.00 3.58
CA TYR A 176 -12.33 -7.08 2.41
C TYR A 176 -13.81 -6.86 2.73
N LYS A 177 -14.27 -7.21 3.92
CA LYS A 177 -15.66 -6.95 4.35
C LYS A 177 -15.95 -5.46 4.48
N PHE A 178 -15.07 -4.74 5.15
CA PHE A 178 -15.21 -3.30 5.33
C PHE A 178 -14.97 -2.54 4.01
N LEU A 179 -14.00 -2.99 3.21
CA LEU A 179 -13.77 -2.44 1.88
C LEU A 179 -14.96 -2.72 0.93
N PHE A 180 -15.61 -3.89 1.01
CA PHE A 180 -16.84 -4.18 0.29
C PHE A 180 -17.93 -3.15 0.60
N VAL A 181 -18.13 -2.81 1.88
CA VAL A 181 -19.10 -1.78 2.27
C VAL A 181 -18.72 -0.42 1.68
N ALA A 182 -17.44 -0.03 1.76
CA ALA A 182 -16.97 1.22 1.16
C ALA A 182 -17.18 1.25 -0.36
N ILE A 183 -16.89 0.15 -1.07
CA ILE A 183 -17.14 0.02 -2.51
C ILE A 183 -18.63 0.15 -2.82
N CYS A 184 -19.52 -0.50 -2.04
CA CYS A 184 -20.97 -0.37 -2.23
C CYS A 184 -21.44 1.09 -2.07
N ILE A 185 -20.93 1.81 -1.06
CA ILE A 185 -21.27 3.22 -0.85
C ILE A 185 -20.82 4.04 -2.06
N VAL A 186 -19.60 3.84 -2.55
CA VAL A 186 -19.06 4.55 -3.73
C VAL A 186 -19.89 4.23 -4.97
N LEU A 187 -20.22 2.97 -5.22
CA LEU A 187 -21.03 2.56 -6.38
C LEU A 187 -22.46 3.14 -6.32
N ILE A 188 -23.09 3.17 -5.15
CA ILE A 188 -24.41 3.79 -4.98
C ILE A 188 -24.34 5.29 -5.30
N ARG A 189 -23.35 6.00 -4.75
CA ARG A 189 -23.17 7.43 -5.05
C ARG A 189 -22.89 7.65 -6.54
N HIS A 190 -22.08 6.78 -7.14
CA HIS A 190 -21.75 6.88 -8.57
C HIS A 190 -22.96 6.60 -9.47
N ALA A 191 -23.88 5.73 -9.03
CA ALA A 191 -25.13 5.47 -9.74
C ALA A 191 -26.03 6.73 -9.82
N PHE A 192 -26.07 7.54 -8.75
CA PHE A 192 -26.80 8.82 -8.77
C PHE A 192 -26.18 9.84 -9.75
N GLU A 193 -24.89 9.72 -10.05
CA GLU A 193 -24.17 10.54 -11.05
C GLU A 193 -24.10 9.88 -12.43
N GLY A 194 -24.95 8.87 -12.70
CA GLY A 194 -25.04 8.17 -13.97
C GLY A 194 -23.76 7.41 -14.36
N PHE A 195 -22.94 7.04 -13.39
CA PHE A 195 -21.63 6.40 -13.61
C PHE A 195 -20.71 7.20 -14.55
N SER A 196 -20.76 8.51 -14.51
CA SER A 196 -19.94 9.36 -15.37
C SER A 196 -18.46 9.34 -14.97
N PHE A 197 -17.56 9.46 -15.96
CA PHE A 197 -16.12 9.57 -15.71
C PHE A 197 -15.79 10.83 -14.87
N ALA A 198 -16.45 11.95 -15.17
CA ALA A 198 -16.23 13.20 -14.46
C ALA A 198 -16.54 13.13 -12.96
N ALA A 199 -17.55 12.32 -12.56
CA ALA A 199 -17.92 12.15 -11.16
C ALA A 199 -16.96 11.22 -10.38
N SER A 200 -16.13 10.43 -11.07
CA SER A 200 -15.30 9.39 -10.45
C SER A 200 -14.38 9.91 -9.33
N TYR A 201 -13.95 11.16 -9.41
CA TYR A 201 -13.11 11.82 -8.41
C TYR A 201 -13.88 12.19 -7.14
N GLU A 202 -15.11 12.74 -7.27
CA GLU A 202 -15.89 13.24 -6.14
C GLU A 202 -16.65 12.14 -5.39
N VAL A 203 -17.14 11.12 -6.09
CA VAL A 203 -17.94 10.05 -5.46
C VAL A 203 -17.15 9.20 -4.47
N VAL A 204 -15.83 9.13 -4.58
CA VAL A 204 -14.96 8.37 -3.68
C VAL A 204 -14.65 9.11 -2.37
N ARG A 205 -14.83 10.44 -2.33
CA ARG A 205 -14.64 11.24 -1.12
C ARG A 205 -15.79 11.00 -0.13
N PRO A 206 -15.55 11.11 1.18
CA PRO A 206 -14.31 11.50 1.86
C PRO A 206 -13.34 10.34 2.13
N PHE A 207 -13.72 9.08 1.85
CA PHE A 207 -12.97 7.88 2.24
C PHE A 207 -11.64 7.70 1.49
N PHE A 208 -11.60 8.18 0.26
CA PHE A 208 -10.41 8.09 -0.59
C PHE A 208 -10.10 9.48 -1.15
N ARG A 209 -8.84 9.85 -1.12
CA ARG A 209 -8.34 11.12 -1.64
C ARG A 209 -8.69 11.32 -3.12
N ASN A 210 -8.64 10.24 -3.90
CA ASN A 210 -8.98 10.21 -5.31
C ASN A 210 -9.35 8.79 -5.77
N HIS A 211 -9.85 8.68 -7.01
CA HIS A 211 -10.23 7.42 -7.63
C HIS A 211 -9.06 6.44 -7.78
N VAL A 212 -7.80 6.90 -7.87
CA VAL A 212 -6.61 6.05 -7.96
C VAL A 212 -6.36 5.32 -6.64
N ASN A 213 -6.46 6.00 -5.49
CA ASN A 213 -6.30 5.37 -4.16
C ASN A 213 -7.42 4.35 -3.88
N TYR A 214 -8.66 4.68 -4.28
CA TYR A 214 -9.80 3.76 -4.21
C TYR A 214 -9.57 2.49 -5.05
N ALA A 215 -9.15 2.66 -6.31
CA ALA A 215 -8.84 1.54 -7.20
C ALA A 215 -7.65 0.71 -6.68
N ALA A 216 -6.61 1.36 -6.16
CA ALA A 216 -5.40 0.70 -5.69
C ALA A 216 -5.66 -0.26 -4.53
N ILE A 217 -6.33 0.19 -3.46
CA ILE A 217 -6.66 -0.69 -2.34
C ILE A 217 -7.60 -1.82 -2.78
N SER A 218 -8.54 -1.53 -3.69
CA SER A 218 -9.48 -2.52 -4.20
C SER A 218 -8.79 -3.61 -5.01
N VAL A 219 -7.89 -3.25 -5.92
CA VAL A 219 -7.19 -4.21 -6.77
C VAL A 219 -6.12 -4.99 -5.99
N VAL A 220 -5.45 -4.39 -5.00
CA VAL A 220 -4.50 -5.08 -4.11
C VAL A 220 -5.21 -6.11 -3.22
N CYS A 221 -6.44 -5.83 -2.80
CA CYS A 221 -7.25 -6.75 -2.00
C CYS A 221 -7.87 -7.90 -2.82
N LEU A 222 -8.08 -7.70 -4.12
CA LEU A 222 -8.77 -8.65 -5.00
C LEU A 222 -8.16 -10.07 -5.03
N PRO A 223 -6.82 -10.27 -5.08
CA PRO A 223 -6.21 -11.59 -4.99
C PRO A 223 -6.56 -12.35 -3.71
N PHE A 224 -6.74 -11.64 -2.59
CA PHE A 224 -7.15 -12.25 -1.32
C PHE A 224 -8.65 -12.65 -1.34
N VAL A 225 -9.51 -11.84 -1.93
CA VAL A 225 -10.93 -12.20 -2.15
C VAL A 225 -11.00 -13.50 -2.97
N TRP A 226 -10.23 -13.59 -4.05
CA TRP A 226 -10.13 -14.80 -4.85
C TRP A 226 -9.54 -15.98 -4.06
N ALA A 227 -8.50 -15.78 -3.25
CA ALA A 227 -7.91 -16.81 -2.40
C ALA A 227 -8.94 -17.37 -1.43
N PHE A 228 -9.72 -16.52 -0.75
CA PHE A 228 -10.76 -16.96 0.18
C PHE A 228 -11.94 -17.65 -0.53
N PHE A 229 -12.28 -17.25 -1.75
CA PHE A 229 -13.22 -17.99 -2.59
C PHE A 229 -12.73 -19.45 -2.80
N ARG A 230 -11.45 -19.64 -3.11
CA ARG A 230 -10.82 -20.94 -3.30
C ARG A 230 -10.74 -21.75 -2.00
N ILE A 231 -10.37 -21.10 -0.89
CA ILE A 231 -10.29 -21.73 0.45
C ILE A 231 -11.67 -22.20 0.90
N ASN A 232 -12.71 -21.38 0.74
CA ASN A 232 -14.08 -21.79 1.07
C ASN A 232 -14.52 -23.03 0.27
N LYS A 233 -14.12 -23.13 -1.02
CA LYS A 233 -14.39 -24.31 -1.82
C LYS A 233 -13.72 -25.57 -1.29
N ILE A 234 -12.49 -25.47 -0.79
CA ILE A 234 -11.79 -26.59 -0.14
C ILE A 234 -12.49 -26.98 1.17
N GLU A 235 -13.03 -26.02 1.89
CA GLU A 235 -13.75 -26.24 3.16
C GLU A 235 -15.22 -26.62 2.99
N ASN A 236 -15.68 -26.84 1.77
CA ASN A 236 -17.09 -27.13 1.41
C ASN A 236 -18.07 -26.08 1.96
N ARG A 237 -17.63 -24.82 2.09
CA ARG A 237 -18.47 -23.69 2.48
C ARG A 237 -19.16 -23.05 1.28
N SER A 238 -20.34 -22.48 1.51
CA SER A 238 -21.05 -21.73 0.47
C SER A 238 -20.24 -20.53 -0.04
N ASN A 239 -20.14 -20.39 -1.35
CA ASN A 239 -19.41 -19.31 -2.01
C ASN A 239 -20.30 -18.16 -2.52
N LYS A 240 -21.62 -18.21 -2.31
CA LYS A 240 -22.55 -17.18 -2.84
C LYS A 240 -22.12 -15.76 -2.45
N TRP A 241 -21.80 -15.54 -1.17
CA TRP A 241 -21.33 -14.25 -0.69
C TRP A 241 -19.95 -13.85 -1.24
N MET A 242 -19.03 -14.80 -1.36
CA MET A 242 -17.72 -14.52 -1.94
C MET A 242 -17.80 -14.17 -3.42
N THR A 243 -18.72 -14.81 -4.16
CA THR A 243 -18.99 -14.47 -5.57
C THR A 243 -19.54 -13.04 -5.67
N LEU A 244 -20.52 -12.68 -4.83
CA LEU A 244 -21.06 -11.32 -4.79
C LEU A 244 -19.97 -10.29 -4.49
N ILE A 245 -19.16 -10.52 -3.46
CA ILE A 245 -18.05 -9.63 -3.08
C ILE A 245 -17.08 -9.49 -4.26
N PHE A 246 -16.68 -10.58 -4.90
CA PHE A 246 -15.78 -10.57 -6.04
C PHE A 246 -16.34 -9.73 -7.21
N LEU A 247 -17.62 -9.92 -7.56
CA LEU A 247 -18.28 -9.15 -8.61
C LEU A 247 -18.34 -7.65 -8.27
N ILE A 248 -18.70 -7.31 -7.04
CA ILE A 248 -18.75 -5.90 -6.58
C ILE A 248 -17.35 -5.25 -6.62
N PHE A 249 -16.29 -5.99 -6.26
CA PHE A 249 -14.92 -5.49 -6.39
C PHE A 249 -14.55 -5.21 -7.85
N ILE A 250 -14.83 -6.15 -8.77
CA ILE A 250 -14.59 -5.96 -10.22
C ILE A 250 -15.36 -4.75 -10.73
N THR A 251 -16.65 -4.63 -10.39
CA THR A 251 -17.50 -3.49 -10.79
C THR A 251 -16.94 -2.18 -10.23
N GLY A 252 -16.52 -2.15 -8.95
CA GLY A 252 -15.93 -0.96 -8.33
C GLY A 252 -14.61 -0.54 -8.98
N ILE A 253 -13.74 -1.51 -9.32
CA ILE A 253 -12.49 -1.25 -10.05
C ILE A 253 -12.78 -0.73 -11.45
N TYR A 254 -13.74 -1.30 -12.16
CA TYR A 254 -14.13 -0.84 -13.51
C TYR A 254 -14.59 0.62 -13.49
N PHE A 255 -15.57 0.96 -12.65
CA PHE A 255 -16.10 2.32 -12.52
C PHE A 255 -15.18 3.30 -11.77
N SER A 256 -14.02 2.84 -11.30
CA SER A 256 -12.98 3.78 -10.86
C SER A 256 -12.30 4.51 -12.01
N TYR A 257 -12.49 4.05 -13.26
CA TYR A 257 -11.84 4.57 -14.46
C TYR A 257 -10.30 4.65 -14.37
N THR A 258 -9.70 3.88 -13.46
CA THR A 258 -8.26 3.87 -13.23
C THR A 258 -7.59 2.85 -14.14
N ARG A 259 -7.07 3.31 -15.29
CA ARG A 259 -6.37 2.47 -16.30
C ARG A 259 -5.28 1.60 -15.67
N ALA A 260 -4.49 2.17 -14.76
CA ALA A 260 -3.44 1.45 -14.06
C ALA A 260 -3.93 0.25 -13.25
N ALA A 261 -5.06 0.40 -12.56
CA ALA A 261 -5.64 -0.68 -11.76
C ALA A 261 -6.14 -1.82 -12.66
N ILE A 262 -6.82 -1.49 -13.76
CA ILE A 262 -7.30 -2.48 -14.74
C ILE A 262 -6.10 -3.23 -15.37
N LEU A 263 -5.07 -2.49 -15.83
CA LEU A 263 -3.86 -3.10 -16.40
C LEU A 263 -3.13 -3.99 -15.38
N SER A 264 -3.03 -3.55 -14.13
CA SER A 264 -2.37 -4.32 -13.08
C SER A 264 -3.06 -5.65 -12.77
N MET A 265 -4.38 -5.75 -12.97
CA MET A 265 -5.11 -7.04 -12.87
C MET A 265 -4.67 -8.03 -13.96
N PHE A 266 -4.52 -7.58 -15.20
CA PHE A 266 -4.04 -8.42 -16.30
C PHE A 266 -2.58 -8.84 -16.07
N ILE A 267 -1.73 -7.93 -15.60
CA ILE A 267 -0.33 -8.23 -15.22
C ILE A 267 -0.32 -9.28 -14.11
N ALA A 268 -1.16 -9.14 -13.08
CA ALA A 268 -1.26 -10.11 -12.00
C ALA A 268 -1.75 -11.48 -12.48
N TRP A 269 -2.68 -11.51 -13.42
CA TRP A 269 -3.13 -12.77 -14.03
C TRP A 269 -2.01 -13.48 -14.79
N GLY A 270 -1.21 -12.77 -15.60
CA GLY A 270 -0.02 -13.31 -16.25
C GLY A 270 1.03 -13.77 -15.23
N ALA A 271 1.26 -13.00 -14.18
CA ALA A 271 2.20 -13.31 -13.11
C ALA A 271 1.80 -14.56 -12.30
N TRP A 272 0.50 -14.77 -12.09
CA TRP A 272 0.00 -16.02 -11.50
C TRP A 272 0.48 -17.26 -12.28
N TYR A 273 0.46 -17.21 -13.62
CA TYR A 273 0.97 -18.28 -14.46
C TYR A 273 2.50 -18.40 -14.35
N ILE A 274 3.23 -17.29 -14.37
CA ILE A 274 4.69 -17.23 -14.24
C ILE A 274 5.14 -17.86 -12.92
N ILE A 275 4.53 -17.48 -11.79
CA ILE A 275 4.82 -18.05 -10.47
C ILE A 275 4.56 -19.56 -10.45
N LYS A 276 3.44 -20.02 -11.01
CA LYS A 276 3.13 -21.46 -11.09
C LYS A 276 4.16 -22.27 -11.87
N LYS A 277 4.76 -21.67 -12.89
CA LYS A 277 5.75 -22.32 -13.77
C LYS A 277 7.19 -22.18 -13.27
N ARG A 278 7.43 -21.51 -12.14
CA ARG A 278 8.77 -21.17 -11.64
C ARG A 278 9.58 -20.31 -12.61
N TRP A 279 8.95 -19.35 -13.26
CA TRP A 279 9.59 -18.48 -14.25
C TRP A 279 9.82 -17.05 -13.75
N VAL A 280 9.68 -16.78 -12.45
CA VAL A 280 9.87 -15.43 -11.89
C VAL A 280 11.27 -14.92 -12.19
N LYS A 281 12.33 -15.74 -12.03
CA LYS A 281 13.70 -15.35 -12.36
C LYS A 281 13.85 -14.94 -13.82
N GLN A 282 13.29 -15.73 -14.74
CA GLN A 282 13.34 -15.45 -16.18
C GLN A 282 12.56 -14.18 -16.51
N ALA A 283 11.36 -14.03 -15.93
CA ALA A 283 10.54 -12.85 -16.12
C ALA A 283 11.25 -11.57 -15.63
N LEU A 284 11.88 -11.62 -14.46
CA LEU A 284 12.68 -10.51 -13.93
C LEU A 284 13.87 -10.19 -14.81
N LEU A 285 14.58 -11.20 -15.32
CA LEU A 285 15.69 -10.99 -16.24
C LEU A 285 15.23 -10.33 -17.55
N ILE A 286 14.16 -10.86 -18.16
CA ILE A 286 13.61 -10.32 -19.41
C ILE A 286 13.12 -8.88 -19.20
N SER A 287 12.36 -8.61 -18.12
CA SER A 287 11.87 -7.25 -17.83
C SER A 287 13.01 -6.27 -17.57
N SER A 288 14.09 -6.71 -16.90
CA SER A 288 15.29 -5.88 -16.69
C SER A 288 16.02 -5.57 -17.99
N ILE A 289 16.17 -6.55 -18.89
CA ILE A 289 16.76 -6.36 -20.21
C ILE A 289 15.91 -5.39 -21.04
N LEU A 290 14.58 -5.58 -21.05
CA LEU A 290 13.67 -4.69 -21.79
C LEU A 290 13.72 -3.27 -21.25
N ALA A 291 13.73 -3.09 -19.92
CA ALA A 291 13.84 -1.77 -19.30
C ALA A 291 15.17 -1.10 -19.65
N PHE A 292 16.29 -1.83 -19.57
CA PHE A 292 17.61 -1.32 -19.90
C PHE A 292 17.73 -0.94 -21.40
N THR A 293 17.23 -1.81 -22.28
CA THR A 293 17.20 -1.54 -23.73
C THR A 293 16.32 -0.34 -24.06
N GLY A 294 15.17 -0.21 -23.38
CA GLY A 294 14.28 0.96 -23.51
C GLY A 294 14.97 2.26 -23.11
N VAL A 295 15.68 2.27 -21.98
CA VAL A 295 16.45 3.44 -21.53
C VAL A 295 17.54 3.81 -22.56
N ILE A 296 18.30 2.83 -23.06
CA ILE A 296 19.32 3.06 -24.10
C ILE A 296 18.67 3.63 -25.36
N TYR A 297 17.57 3.03 -25.83
CA TYR A 297 16.85 3.48 -27.03
C TYR A 297 16.37 4.93 -26.92
N LEU A 298 15.76 5.28 -25.78
CA LEU A 298 15.28 6.63 -25.53
C LEU A 298 16.41 7.64 -25.39
N SER A 299 17.54 7.25 -24.79
CA SER A 299 18.72 8.11 -24.63
C SER A 299 19.49 8.29 -25.93
N TRP A 300 19.38 7.35 -26.89
CA TRP A 300 20.09 7.41 -28.16
C TRP A 300 19.59 8.56 -29.04
N ASN A 301 20.47 9.50 -29.37
CA ASN A 301 20.14 10.71 -30.12
C ASN A 301 18.99 11.55 -29.53
N ASN A 302 18.81 11.50 -28.19
CA ASN A 302 17.73 12.20 -27.47
C ASN A 302 16.32 11.84 -27.98
N LYS A 303 16.07 10.59 -28.39
CA LYS A 303 14.78 10.13 -28.90
C LYS A 303 13.62 10.37 -27.93
N TYR A 304 13.89 10.49 -26.64
CA TYR A 304 12.87 10.88 -25.67
C TYR A 304 12.22 12.23 -26.00
N MET A 305 12.89 13.10 -26.74
CA MET A 305 12.35 14.41 -27.18
C MET A 305 11.22 14.26 -28.23
N ASP A 306 11.14 13.12 -28.92
CA ASP A 306 10.07 12.83 -29.87
C ASP A 306 8.73 12.56 -29.18
N PHE A 307 8.75 12.30 -27.87
CA PHE A 307 7.59 12.10 -27.02
C PHE A 307 7.14 13.40 -26.31
N ALA A 308 7.69 14.57 -26.69
CA ALA A 308 7.24 15.84 -26.17
C ALA A 308 5.79 16.11 -26.62
N PRO A 309 4.90 16.57 -25.73
CA PRO A 309 3.52 16.85 -26.08
C PRO A 309 3.42 18.00 -27.08
N ASP A 310 2.40 17.93 -27.92
CA ASP A 310 1.97 19.12 -28.66
C ASP A 310 1.07 19.95 -27.74
N PHE A 311 1.55 21.12 -27.34
CA PHE A 311 0.87 21.99 -26.39
C PHE A 311 -0.55 22.36 -26.85
N GLU A 312 -0.75 22.55 -28.15
CA GLU A 312 -2.04 22.94 -28.72
C GLU A 312 -3.01 21.74 -28.82
N LYS A 313 -2.50 20.51 -28.96
CA LYS A 313 -3.31 19.30 -29.10
C LYS A 313 -3.58 18.57 -27.78
N THR A 314 -2.85 18.94 -26.72
CA THR A 314 -3.02 18.30 -25.41
C THR A 314 -4.30 18.79 -24.76
N ILE A 315 -5.29 17.91 -24.60
CA ILE A 315 -6.62 18.24 -24.09
C ILE A 315 -7.01 17.40 -22.87
N THR A 316 -7.92 17.95 -22.08
CA THR A 316 -8.57 17.21 -21.00
C THR A 316 -9.79 16.48 -21.58
N HIS A 317 -9.83 15.16 -21.44
CA HIS A 317 -10.93 14.33 -21.91
C HIS A 317 -12.01 14.18 -20.84
N THR A 318 -13.27 14.26 -21.27
CA THR A 318 -14.45 14.09 -20.42
C THR A 318 -15.03 12.69 -20.50
N GLU A 319 -14.71 11.94 -21.56
CA GLU A 319 -15.19 10.59 -21.81
C GLU A 319 -14.06 9.58 -21.78
N PHE A 320 -14.33 8.36 -21.24
CA PHE A 320 -13.30 7.35 -21.03
C PHE A 320 -12.79 6.73 -22.34
N ASP A 321 -13.64 6.55 -23.32
CA ASP A 321 -13.24 5.98 -24.62
C ASP A 321 -12.29 6.91 -25.36
N ASN A 322 -12.58 8.20 -25.38
CA ASN A 322 -11.68 9.22 -25.93
C ASN A 322 -10.35 9.30 -25.17
N LEU A 323 -10.36 9.03 -23.87
CA LEU A 323 -9.17 8.99 -23.04
C LEU A 323 -8.21 7.87 -23.42
N LEU A 324 -8.70 6.68 -23.79
CA LEU A 324 -7.86 5.57 -24.24
C LEU A 324 -7.17 5.90 -25.56
N GLU A 325 -7.89 6.48 -26.52
CA GLU A 325 -7.35 6.90 -27.81
C GLU A 325 -6.30 8.02 -27.64
N ALA A 326 -6.60 9.02 -26.84
CA ALA A 326 -5.68 10.13 -26.53
C ALA A 326 -4.41 9.65 -25.79
N THR A 327 -4.53 8.63 -24.94
CA THR A 327 -3.35 8.03 -24.28
C THR A 327 -2.42 7.39 -25.30
N TYR A 328 -2.97 6.67 -26.28
CA TYR A 328 -2.17 6.07 -27.34
C TYR A 328 -1.55 7.12 -28.27
N LYS A 329 -2.25 8.22 -28.54
CA LYS A 329 -1.77 9.34 -29.38
C LYS A 329 -0.87 10.33 -28.64
N LEU A 330 -0.64 10.14 -27.32
CA LEU A 330 0.12 11.08 -26.48
C LEU A 330 -0.54 12.48 -26.40
N GLU A 331 -1.86 12.55 -26.47
CA GLU A 331 -2.66 13.78 -26.37
C GLU A 331 -3.34 13.94 -24.99
N ASP A 332 -3.28 12.89 -24.15
CA ASP A 332 -3.87 12.89 -22.80
C ASP A 332 -3.02 13.70 -21.82
N ILE A 333 -3.62 14.78 -21.28
CA ILE A 333 -2.96 15.71 -20.37
C ILE A 333 -2.34 15.04 -19.15
N SER A 334 -3.02 14.04 -18.55
CA SER A 334 -2.54 13.34 -17.36
C SER A 334 -1.28 12.50 -17.63
N SER A 335 -1.18 11.90 -18.83
CA SER A 335 0.01 11.15 -19.26
C SER A 335 1.16 12.10 -19.56
N MET A 336 0.88 13.22 -20.23
CA MET A 336 1.92 14.20 -20.59
C MET A 336 2.49 14.91 -19.36
N GLU A 337 1.68 15.21 -18.36
CA GLU A 337 2.17 15.74 -17.08
C GLU A 337 3.09 14.78 -16.35
N ARG A 338 2.87 13.46 -16.46
CA ARG A 338 3.80 12.46 -15.93
C ARG A 338 5.13 12.50 -16.69
N VAL A 339 5.10 12.53 -18.03
CA VAL A 339 6.30 12.62 -18.86
C VAL A 339 7.10 13.89 -18.51
N TYR A 340 6.44 15.04 -18.38
CA TYR A 340 7.07 16.30 -17.96
C TYR A 340 7.82 16.16 -16.64
N ARG A 341 7.20 15.54 -15.64
CA ARG A 341 7.82 15.30 -14.32
C ARG A 341 8.91 14.25 -14.36
N TRP A 342 8.77 13.19 -15.18
CA TRP A 342 9.81 12.20 -15.36
C TRP A 342 11.06 12.79 -16.00
N MET A 343 10.89 13.67 -17.00
CA MET A 343 12.02 14.37 -17.63
C MET A 343 12.73 15.29 -16.64
N SER A 344 11.97 16.03 -15.84
CA SER A 344 12.54 16.82 -14.73
C SER A 344 13.30 15.94 -13.73
N GLY A 345 12.75 14.78 -13.38
CA GLY A 345 13.43 13.81 -12.52
C GLY A 345 14.73 13.26 -13.09
N VAL A 346 14.78 12.99 -14.39
CA VAL A 346 16.02 12.56 -15.08
C VAL A 346 17.10 13.63 -15.02
N GLU A 347 16.74 14.90 -15.24
CA GLU A 347 17.69 16.00 -15.10
C GLU A 347 18.18 16.19 -13.64
N MET A 348 17.30 16.02 -12.67
CA MET A 348 17.68 16.01 -11.24
C MET A 348 18.67 14.88 -10.93
N ILE A 349 18.48 13.67 -11.47
CA ILE A 349 19.39 12.53 -11.26
C ILE A 349 20.79 12.85 -11.79
N LYS A 350 20.93 13.54 -12.92
CA LYS A 350 22.24 13.91 -13.48
C LYS A 350 23.04 14.79 -12.51
N GLU A 351 22.39 15.66 -11.76
CA GLU A 351 23.05 16.54 -10.79
C GLU A 351 23.43 15.81 -9.50
N ARG A 352 22.49 15.00 -8.95
CA ARG A 352 22.71 14.32 -7.66
C ARG A 352 22.59 12.81 -7.76
N PHE A 353 23.38 12.21 -8.62
CA PHE A 353 23.31 10.80 -9.00
C PHE A 353 23.39 9.81 -7.84
N TRP A 354 24.31 10.02 -6.87
CA TRP A 354 24.61 9.04 -5.82
C TRP A 354 23.73 9.12 -4.58
N LEU A 355 23.43 10.34 -4.10
CA LEU A 355 22.75 10.59 -2.84
C LEU A 355 21.32 11.09 -3.02
N GLY A 356 20.98 11.60 -4.21
CA GLY A 356 19.70 12.25 -4.47
C GLY A 356 19.53 13.59 -3.75
N PHE A 357 18.34 14.14 -3.81
CA PHE A 357 17.96 15.44 -3.21
C PHE A 357 17.49 15.32 -1.76
N GLY A 358 17.26 14.11 -1.27
CA GLY A 358 16.64 13.79 0.00
C GLY A 358 15.16 13.37 -0.16
N PRO A 359 14.66 12.48 0.71
CA PRO A 359 13.28 12.00 0.66
C PRO A 359 12.27 13.15 0.78
N GLY A 360 11.21 13.13 -0.06
CA GLY A 360 10.19 14.18 -0.13
C GLY A 360 10.65 15.49 -0.81
N SER A 361 11.83 15.50 -1.43
CA SER A 361 12.42 16.72 -2.01
C SER A 361 12.16 16.88 -3.51
N PHE A 362 11.43 15.99 -4.16
CA PHE A 362 11.11 16.14 -5.59
C PHE A 362 10.31 17.41 -5.85
N TYR A 363 9.15 17.58 -5.22
CA TYR A 363 8.23 18.69 -5.50
C TYR A 363 8.87 20.09 -5.36
N PRO A 364 9.60 20.42 -4.29
CA PRO A 364 10.21 21.74 -4.15
C PRO A 364 11.27 22.06 -5.21
N ASN A 365 11.87 21.04 -5.84
CA ASN A 365 13.02 21.22 -6.72
C ASN A 365 12.74 21.01 -8.21
N TYR A 366 11.77 20.17 -8.60
CA TYR A 366 11.64 19.70 -9.99
C TYR A 366 11.44 20.80 -11.02
N LYS A 367 10.80 21.92 -10.66
CA LYS A 367 10.55 23.03 -11.58
C LYS A 367 11.84 23.68 -12.10
N PHE A 368 12.93 23.65 -11.33
CA PHE A 368 14.24 24.18 -11.77
C PHE A 368 14.91 23.29 -12.81
N TYR A 369 14.48 22.03 -12.93
CA TYR A 369 15.01 21.03 -13.86
C TYR A 369 14.03 20.70 -14.99
N SER A 370 12.97 21.46 -15.10
CA SER A 370 11.94 21.21 -16.10
C SER A 370 12.40 21.63 -17.49
N ILE A 371 12.07 20.82 -18.49
CA ILE A 371 12.31 21.11 -19.89
C ILE A 371 11.07 21.75 -20.48
N SER A 372 11.15 23.00 -20.93
CA SER A 372 10.01 23.79 -21.42
C SER A 372 9.23 23.11 -22.54
N ARG A 373 9.90 22.33 -23.41
CA ARG A 373 9.28 21.58 -24.51
C ARG A 373 8.25 20.53 -24.02
N PHE A 374 8.34 20.08 -22.77
CA PHE A 374 7.39 19.11 -22.17
C PHE A 374 6.29 19.76 -21.36
N GLN A 375 6.27 21.09 -21.22
CA GLN A 375 5.23 21.80 -20.48
C GLN A 375 3.88 21.65 -21.17
N THR A 376 2.83 21.58 -20.34
CA THR A 376 1.42 21.66 -20.73
C THR A 376 0.78 22.84 -20.01
N TYR A 377 -0.46 23.18 -20.35
CA TYR A 377 -1.20 24.29 -19.72
C TYR A 377 -1.53 24.06 -18.22
N VAL A 378 -1.38 22.83 -17.71
CA VAL A 378 -1.59 22.48 -16.29
C VAL A 378 -0.29 22.22 -15.52
N SER A 379 0.88 22.47 -16.11
CA SER A 379 2.19 22.18 -15.48
C SER A 379 2.51 23.03 -14.23
N ASN A 380 1.63 23.96 -13.85
CA ASN A 380 1.75 24.70 -12.59
C ASN A 380 1.66 23.83 -11.35
N ASN A 381 1.03 22.63 -11.46
CA ASN A 381 0.92 21.62 -10.41
C ASN A 381 0.45 22.18 -9.05
N PRO A 382 -0.75 22.78 -8.97
CA PRO A 382 -1.27 23.38 -7.74
C PRO A 382 -1.49 22.31 -6.64
N ASP A 383 -1.79 21.07 -7.04
CA ASP A 383 -2.03 19.96 -6.12
C ASP A 383 -0.74 19.37 -5.49
N GLN A 384 0.41 19.97 -5.77
CA GLN A 384 1.72 19.53 -5.27
C GLN A 384 2.00 18.04 -5.52
N SER A 385 1.52 17.51 -6.64
CA SER A 385 1.66 16.10 -6.99
C SER A 385 3.13 15.71 -7.20
N GLY A 386 3.49 14.48 -6.79
CA GLY A 386 4.81 13.91 -6.97
C GLY A 386 5.15 13.55 -8.42
N ILE A 387 6.24 12.81 -8.60
CA ILE A 387 6.76 12.40 -9.91
C ILE A 387 5.85 11.36 -10.62
N HIS A 388 4.96 10.71 -9.88
CA HIS A 388 4.10 9.62 -10.36
C HIS A 388 4.86 8.42 -10.98
N ASN A 389 6.01 8.12 -10.42
CA ASN A 389 6.78 6.89 -10.68
C ASN A 389 7.66 6.63 -9.46
N TYR A 390 7.26 5.67 -8.64
CA TYR A 390 7.94 5.40 -7.37
C TYR A 390 9.40 4.97 -7.54
N PHE A 391 9.71 4.26 -8.61
CA PHE A 391 11.09 3.83 -8.90
C PHE A 391 11.98 5.03 -9.24
N LEU A 392 11.50 5.89 -10.12
CA LEU A 392 12.21 7.11 -10.50
C LEU A 392 12.31 8.08 -9.30
N MET A 393 11.23 8.22 -8.52
CA MET A 393 11.20 9.02 -7.29
C MET A 393 12.28 8.56 -6.31
N THR A 394 12.40 7.23 -6.11
CA THR A 394 13.43 6.69 -5.22
C THR A 394 14.84 7.05 -5.68
N TRP A 395 15.11 7.06 -6.99
CA TRP A 395 16.42 7.48 -7.51
C TRP A 395 16.65 8.99 -7.34
N VAL A 396 15.68 9.81 -7.71
CA VAL A 396 15.75 11.28 -7.55
C VAL A 396 16.02 11.69 -6.09
N GLU A 397 15.32 11.05 -5.17
CA GLU A 397 15.32 11.45 -3.76
C GLU A 397 16.41 10.76 -2.93
N GLN A 398 16.70 9.49 -3.21
CA GLN A 398 17.62 8.67 -2.42
C GLN A 398 18.89 8.27 -3.19
N GLY A 399 19.05 8.75 -4.43
CA GLY A 399 20.16 8.45 -5.30
C GLY A 399 20.22 7.00 -5.77
N LEU A 400 21.28 6.65 -6.50
CA LEU A 400 21.45 5.31 -7.08
C LEU A 400 21.42 4.20 -6.01
N ILE A 401 22.03 4.42 -4.86
CA ILE A 401 22.13 3.40 -3.82
C ILE A 401 20.75 3.08 -3.25
N GLY A 402 19.92 4.10 -2.94
CA GLY A 402 18.54 3.90 -2.49
C GLY A 402 17.69 3.19 -3.53
N PHE A 403 17.80 3.58 -4.79
CA PHE A 403 17.15 2.93 -5.92
C PHE A 403 17.54 1.45 -6.03
N LEU A 404 18.84 1.12 -5.99
CA LEU A 404 19.30 -0.27 -6.09
C LEU A 404 18.85 -1.12 -4.89
N LEU A 405 18.86 -0.57 -3.67
CA LEU A 405 18.34 -1.25 -2.48
C LEU A 405 16.85 -1.55 -2.61
N PHE A 406 16.06 -0.60 -3.14
CA PHE A 406 14.64 -0.80 -3.35
C PHE A 406 14.37 -1.84 -4.46
N ILE A 407 15.07 -1.78 -5.59
CA ILE A 407 14.96 -2.78 -6.67
C ILE A 407 15.35 -4.17 -6.17
N ALA A 408 16.45 -4.28 -5.41
CA ALA A 408 16.87 -5.55 -4.80
C ALA A 408 15.79 -6.10 -3.86
N LEU A 409 15.17 -5.24 -3.03
CA LEU A 409 14.06 -5.61 -2.17
C LEU A 409 12.88 -6.16 -2.98
N CYS A 410 12.48 -5.49 -4.07
CA CYS A 410 11.42 -5.94 -4.97
C CYS A 410 11.73 -7.33 -5.56
N PHE A 411 12.95 -7.53 -6.07
CA PHE A 411 13.37 -8.80 -6.65
C PHE A 411 13.36 -9.92 -5.63
N VAL A 412 13.90 -9.68 -4.44
CA VAL A 412 13.95 -10.68 -3.35
C VAL A 412 12.54 -11.02 -2.86
N LEU A 413 11.62 -10.05 -2.78
CA LEU A 413 10.22 -10.31 -2.42
C LEU A 413 9.54 -11.23 -3.44
N LEU A 414 9.68 -10.96 -4.74
CA LEU A 414 9.08 -11.79 -5.79
C LEU A 414 9.68 -13.20 -5.83
N MET A 415 11.00 -13.33 -5.70
CA MET A 415 11.68 -14.62 -5.62
C MET A 415 11.30 -15.40 -4.35
N THR A 416 11.11 -14.71 -3.22
CA THR A 416 10.65 -15.33 -1.97
C THR A 416 9.23 -15.86 -2.15
N GLY A 417 8.33 -15.08 -2.75
CA GLY A 417 6.95 -15.50 -3.04
C GLY A 417 6.89 -16.78 -3.87
N GLU A 418 7.64 -16.87 -4.98
CA GLU A 418 7.72 -18.07 -5.81
C GLU A 418 8.30 -19.26 -5.03
N ASN A 419 9.42 -19.07 -4.35
CA ASN A 419 10.09 -20.13 -3.61
C ASN A 419 9.21 -20.72 -2.51
N VAL A 420 8.53 -19.86 -1.74
CA VAL A 420 7.63 -20.28 -0.67
C VAL A 420 6.39 -20.95 -1.23
N TYR A 421 5.81 -20.45 -2.32
CA TYR A 421 4.68 -21.07 -3.01
C TYR A 421 4.97 -22.52 -3.42
N HIS A 422 6.16 -22.78 -3.94
CA HIS A 422 6.55 -24.12 -4.38
C HIS A 422 7.02 -25.04 -3.26
N ARG A 423 7.45 -24.51 -2.11
CA ARG A 423 7.79 -25.29 -0.91
C ARG A 423 6.56 -25.64 -0.07
N CYS A 424 5.50 -24.86 -0.19
CA CYS A 424 4.27 -25.05 0.56
C CYS A 424 3.54 -26.30 0.10
N ASN A 425 3.09 -27.15 1.04
CA ASN A 425 2.29 -28.35 0.74
C ASN A 425 0.80 -28.14 1.04
N ASP A 426 0.45 -27.21 1.94
CA ASP A 426 -0.94 -26.93 2.30
C ASP A 426 -1.63 -26.11 1.19
N PRO A 427 -2.75 -26.61 0.62
CA PRO A 427 -3.45 -25.89 -0.45
C PRO A 427 -4.00 -24.53 -0.01
N LYS A 428 -4.41 -24.35 1.25
CA LYS A 428 -4.95 -23.08 1.77
C LYS A 428 -3.84 -22.05 1.87
N ASP A 429 -2.71 -22.43 2.46
CA ASP A 429 -1.55 -21.55 2.57
C ASP A 429 -1.04 -21.13 1.18
N LYS A 430 -1.05 -22.05 0.18
CA LYS A 430 -0.70 -21.72 -1.21
C LYS A 430 -1.53 -20.60 -1.79
N TYR A 431 -2.82 -20.54 -1.50
CA TYR A 431 -3.67 -19.44 -1.99
C TYR A 431 -3.32 -18.12 -1.33
N ILE A 432 -2.98 -18.12 -0.03
CA ILE A 432 -2.58 -16.89 0.70
C ILE A 432 -1.22 -16.39 0.21
N ILE A 433 -0.25 -17.29 0.02
CA ILE A 433 1.07 -16.98 -0.53
C ILE A 433 0.94 -16.40 -1.94
N MET A 434 0.14 -17.02 -2.78
CA MET A 434 -0.14 -16.53 -4.14
C MET A 434 -0.80 -15.14 -4.10
N ALA A 435 -1.81 -14.94 -3.26
CA ALA A 435 -2.49 -13.67 -3.13
C ALA A 435 -1.54 -12.55 -2.67
N SER A 436 -0.66 -12.84 -1.70
CA SER A 436 0.36 -11.90 -1.24
C SER A 436 1.36 -11.56 -2.36
N SER A 437 1.83 -12.56 -3.12
CA SER A 437 2.75 -12.35 -4.24
C SER A 437 2.12 -11.54 -5.36
N LEU A 438 0.85 -11.81 -5.71
CA LEU A 438 0.10 -11.02 -6.68
C LEU A 438 -0.18 -9.60 -6.19
N GLY A 439 -0.43 -9.41 -4.88
CA GLY A 439 -0.55 -8.10 -4.26
C GLY A 439 0.70 -7.24 -4.47
N PHE A 440 1.91 -7.81 -4.34
CA PHE A 440 3.15 -7.10 -4.68
C PHE A 440 3.23 -6.72 -6.15
N ILE A 441 2.91 -7.65 -7.03
CA ILE A 441 2.99 -7.40 -8.48
C ILE A 441 2.03 -6.27 -8.88
N ILE A 442 0.83 -6.24 -8.31
CA ILE A 442 -0.13 -5.15 -8.50
C ILE A 442 0.44 -3.83 -8.00
N ILE A 443 1.00 -3.81 -6.77
CA ILE A 443 1.61 -2.60 -6.21
C ILE A 443 2.74 -2.12 -7.11
N PHE A 444 3.64 -3.01 -7.56
CA PHE A 444 4.76 -2.65 -8.42
C PHE A 444 4.30 -2.12 -9.79
N ALA A 445 3.30 -2.78 -10.40
CA ALA A 445 2.73 -2.33 -11.67
C ALA A 445 2.12 -0.91 -11.54
N MET A 446 1.39 -0.66 -10.45
CA MET A 446 0.83 0.66 -10.21
C MET A 446 1.90 1.70 -9.85
N CYS A 447 2.99 1.31 -9.17
CA CYS A 447 4.11 2.18 -8.83
C CYS A 447 4.97 2.62 -10.03
N LEU A 448 4.79 2.03 -11.21
CA LEU A 448 5.39 2.54 -12.45
C LEU A 448 4.81 3.89 -12.88
N ILE A 449 3.57 4.20 -12.47
CA ILE A 449 2.84 5.41 -12.88
C ILE A 449 2.18 6.15 -11.71
N ASN A 450 2.52 5.78 -10.44
CA ASN A 450 2.03 6.44 -9.23
C ASN A 450 3.02 6.24 -8.06
N ASP A 451 2.87 7.02 -6.99
CA ASP A 451 3.71 7.00 -5.78
C ASP A 451 2.94 6.37 -4.58
N LEU A 452 2.30 5.21 -4.81
CA LEU A 452 1.28 4.65 -3.91
C LEU A 452 1.80 4.04 -2.60
N ILE A 453 3.09 3.65 -2.52
CA ILE A 453 3.65 3.04 -1.29
C ILE A 453 3.69 4.06 -0.15
N GLU A 454 3.65 5.35 -0.46
CA GLU A 454 3.60 6.43 0.54
C GLU A 454 2.19 6.77 1.03
N THR A 455 1.16 6.09 0.51
CA THR A 455 -0.23 6.34 0.90
C THR A 455 -0.68 5.39 2.00
N ASP A 456 -1.56 5.86 2.89
CA ASP A 456 -2.19 5.05 3.95
C ASP A 456 -3.00 3.86 3.41
N LYS A 457 -3.49 3.95 2.16
CA LYS A 457 -4.30 2.91 1.51
C LYS A 457 -3.50 1.77 0.90
N VAL A 458 -2.20 1.95 0.60
CA VAL A 458 -1.37 0.94 -0.09
C VAL A 458 -0.11 0.58 0.69
N GLY A 459 0.56 1.57 1.30
CA GLY A 459 1.79 1.36 2.08
C GLY A 459 1.69 0.24 3.13
N PRO A 460 0.64 0.21 3.97
CA PRO A 460 0.45 -0.85 4.94
C PRO A 460 0.44 -2.26 4.33
N PHE A 461 -0.17 -2.42 3.15
CA PHE A 461 -0.25 -3.73 2.49
C PHE A 461 1.06 -4.15 1.84
N PHE A 462 1.89 -3.21 1.40
CA PHE A 462 3.25 -3.51 0.97
C PHE A 462 4.03 -4.20 2.10
N PHE A 463 4.04 -3.61 3.29
CA PHE A 463 4.79 -4.16 4.42
C PHE A 463 4.13 -5.40 5.03
N PHE A 464 2.81 -5.46 5.09
CA PHE A 464 2.11 -6.64 5.62
C PHE A 464 2.27 -7.86 4.69
N ASN A 465 2.22 -7.67 3.38
CA ASN A 465 2.51 -8.74 2.42
C ASN A 465 3.97 -9.23 2.53
N ALA A 466 4.95 -8.32 2.77
CA ALA A 466 6.33 -8.70 3.02
C ALA A 466 6.44 -9.59 4.26
N PHE A 467 5.77 -9.21 5.36
CA PHE A 467 5.70 -10.07 6.56
C PHE A 467 5.08 -11.43 6.23
N ILE A 468 3.99 -11.50 5.47
CA ILE A 468 3.32 -12.77 5.12
C ILE A 468 4.28 -13.71 4.40
N LEU A 469 5.04 -13.23 3.42
CA LEU A 469 6.02 -14.06 2.72
C LEU A 469 7.13 -14.56 3.66
N LEU A 470 7.60 -13.73 4.59
CA LEU A 470 8.58 -14.15 5.60
C LEU A 470 7.97 -15.19 6.55
N PHE A 471 6.74 -14.98 7.02
CA PHE A 471 6.04 -15.91 7.88
C PHE A 471 5.95 -17.31 7.25
N PHE A 472 5.56 -17.39 5.99
CA PHE A 472 5.50 -18.65 5.29
C PHE A 472 6.90 -19.22 4.92
N SER A 473 7.89 -18.36 4.68
CA SER A 473 9.27 -18.77 4.48
C SER A 473 9.82 -19.49 5.73
N ASP A 474 9.55 -18.95 6.91
CA ASP A 474 9.91 -19.57 8.20
C ASP A 474 9.14 -20.87 8.41
N LYS A 475 7.81 -20.85 8.29
CA LYS A 475 6.93 -22.01 8.47
C LYS A 475 7.36 -23.20 7.63
N TYR A 476 7.71 -23.00 6.36
CA TYR A 476 8.10 -24.09 5.44
C TYR A 476 9.61 -24.37 5.37
N SER A 477 10.46 -23.59 6.05
CA SER A 477 11.87 -23.92 6.26
C SER A 477 12.06 -24.94 7.37
N LEU A 478 11.29 -24.87 8.44
CA LEU A 478 11.34 -25.76 9.60
C LEU A 478 10.92 -27.18 9.26
N HIS A 479 9.92 -27.36 8.41
CA HIS A 479 9.48 -28.70 7.98
C HIS A 479 10.58 -29.52 7.28
N LYS A 480 11.51 -28.86 6.58
CA LYS A 480 12.63 -29.53 5.95
C LYS A 480 13.68 -30.04 6.98
N ARG A 481 13.83 -29.36 8.11
CA ARG A 481 14.74 -29.75 9.19
C ARG A 481 14.20 -30.96 9.99
N SER A 482 12.91 -30.98 10.28
CA SER A 482 12.29 -32.10 11.00
C SER A 482 12.24 -33.39 10.17
N SER A 483 11.96 -33.33 8.86
CA SER A 483 11.98 -34.50 7.97
C SER A 483 13.38 -35.04 7.74
N VAL A 484 14.42 -34.24 7.74
CA VAL A 484 15.84 -34.68 7.63
C VAL A 484 16.34 -35.31 8.93
N MET A 485 15.82 -34.89 10.09
CA MET A 485 16.14 -35.53 11.36
C MET A 485 15.43 -36.89 11.54
N SER A 486 14.18 -37.02 11.04
CA SER A 486 13.43 -38.29 11.12
C SER A 486 13.90 -39.36 10.14
N THR A 487 14.67 -38.98 9.10
CA THR A 487 15.29 -39.92 8.15
C THR A 487 16.73 -40.33 8.56
N LYS A 488 17.25 -39.76 9.65
CA LYS A 488 18.58 -40.11 10.21
C LYS A 488 18.51 -40.86 11.54
N LEU A 489 17.32 -41.20 12.02
CA LEU A 489 17.02 -42.14 13.12
C LEU A 489 16.40 -43.41 12.54
#